data_33adda6d6e7f548b6e9039f72f3a9bf9
#
_entry.id   33adda6d6e7f548b6e9039f72f3a9bf9
#
_cell.length_a   1.000
_cell.length_b   1.000
_cell.length_c   1.000
_cell.angle_alpha   90.00
_cell.angle_beta   90.00
_cell.angle_gamma   90.00
#
_symmetry.space_group_name_H-M   'P 1'
#
loop_
_entity.id
_entity.type
_entity.pdbx_description
1 polymer ?
#
loop_
_entity_poly.entity_id
_entity_poly.type
_entity_poly.pdbx_seq_one_letter_code
_entity_poly.pdbx_strand_id
1 'polypeptide(L)'
;MADIRGVGKKITYSEDNPISAEIEALRKSRDDIKRPPKDDEERERLARWLAHRGRDELEVTVGTACYAMAHFEMDCEWRYFLAEHAGTEAGHGWGYIRQANAIDPSRDHSKPDPEFERKNGLTPRTEHHQIMKRDFLSYIFSGNLWPYGHVTAASIQSIQITTPKLLDFEERVVHAEERSHHDAILQKLHDYVWEQIEIWGEAPIRRRIGEIENQALNSRPRTVFDPPRREFLRKYFNVPVENVRKFPAWREYLYLNVLGFPPEPVYIENWPAEIPQPKAA
;
A
#
# COMPACT_ATOMS: atom_id res chain seq x y z
N MET A 1 15.63 35.61 8.38
CA MET A 1 14.44 34.80 8.27
C MET A 1 14.92 33.43 7.85
N ALA A 2 14.76 32.42 8.72
CA ALA A 2 15.10 31.05 8.35
C ALA A 2 14.17 30.64 7.21
N ASP A 3 14.77 30.14 6.15
CA ASP A 3 14.06 29.49 5.04
C ASP A 3 13.29 28.31 5.64
N ILE A 4 11.98 28.47 5.81
CA ILE A 4 11.10 27.42 6.33
C ILE A 4 10.94 26.41 5.19
N ARG A 5 11.93 25.53 5.08
CA ARG A 5 11.98 24.48 4.07
C ARG A 5 10.80 23.53 4.28
N GLY A 6 9.77 23.71 3.52
CA GLY A 6 8.67 22.76 3.46
C GLY A 6 7.28 23.36 3.51
N VAL A 7 7.02 24.38 4.31
CA VAL A 7 5.69 24.98 4.40
C VAL A 7 5.27 25.56 3.04
N GLY A 8 4.14 25.08 2.53
CA GLY A 8 3.60 25.50 1.23
C GLY A 8 4.21 24.79 0.00
N LYS A 9 5.07 23.77 0.20
CA LYS A 9 5.57 22.97 -0.92
C LYS A 9 4.43 22.11 -1.48
N LYS A 10 4.16 22.25 -2.76
CA LYS A 10 3.23 21.36 -3.45
C LYS A 10 3.91 20.02 -3.76
N ILE A 11 3.37 18.93 -3.26
CA ILE A 11 3.82 17.58 -3.54
C ILE A 11 3.09 17.08 -4.79
N THR A 12 3.85 16.75 -5.83
CA THR A 12 3.31 16.11 -7.03
C THR A 12 3.96 14.74 -7.18
N TYR A 13 3.16 13.70 -7.05
CA TYR A 13 3.62 12.32 -7.17
C TYR A 13 3.94 11.93 -8.61
N SER A 14 3.23 12.52 -9.58
CA SER A 14 3.04 11.92 -10.89
C SER A 14 4.21 12.06 -11.85
N GLU A 15 5.00 13.14 -11.79
CA GLU A 15 5.95 13.47 -12.88
C GLU A 15 7.42 13.27 -12.49
N ASP A 16 7.77 13.48 -11.23
CA ASP A 16 9.17 13.48 -10.76
C ASP A 16 9.55 12.24 -9.92
N ASN A 17 8.62 11.30 -9.75
CA ASN A 17 8.88 10.12 -8.93
C ASN A 17 9.56 9.03 -9.75
N PRO A 18 10.84 8.68 -9.48
CA PRO A 18 11.56 7.65 -10.21
C PRO A 18 10.86 6.29 -10.19
N ILE A 19 10.03 6.03 -9.17
CA ILE A 19 9.29 4.78 -9.01
C ILE A 19 8.13 4.68 -10.00
N SER A 20 7.45 5.78 -10.31
CA SER A 20 6.33 5.76 -11.27
C SER A 20 6.76 5.27 -12.63
N ALA A 21 7.92 5.72 -13.12
CA ALA A 21 8.46 5.27 -14.41
C ALA A 21 8.82 3.78 -14.39
N GLU A 22 9.42 3.29 -13.30
CA GLU A 22 9.76 1.86 -13.15
C GLU A 22 8.51 0.98 -13.03
N ILE A 23 7.49 1.42 -12.30
CA ILE A 23 6.21 0.73 -12.17
C ILE A 23 5.51 0.64 -13.52
N GLU A 24 5.47 1.74 -14.26
CA GLU A 24 4.86 1.77 -15.57
C GLU A 24 5.64 0.90 -16.58
N ALA A 25 6.97 0.91 -16.52
CA ALA A 25 7.80 0.01 -17.31
C ALA A 25 7.54 -1.47 -16.96
N LEU A 26 7.41 -1.79 -15.67
CA LEU A 26 7.06 -3.15 -15.24
C LEU A 26 5.68 -3.57 -15.74
N ARG A 27 4.68 -2.70 -15.60
CA ARG A 27 3.32 -2.92 -16.10
C ARG A 27 3.34 -3.26 -17.59
N LYS A 28 3.97 -2.43 -18.41
CA LYS A 28 4.09 -2.62 -19.85
C LYS A 28 4.84 -3.89 -20.22
N SER A 29 5.94 -4.20 -19.53
CA SER A 29 6.75 -5.41 -19.80
C SER A 29 5.99 -6.72 -19.53
N ARG A 30 4.85 -6.65 -18.86
CA ARG A 30 4.04 -7.83 -18.50
C ARG A 30 2.78 -7.99 -19.35
N ASP A 31 2.44 -7.02 -20.17
CA ASP A 31 1.21 -7.07 -20.97
C ASP A 31 1.20 -8.27 -21.92
N ASP A 32 2.34 -8.60 -22.51
CA ASP A 32 2.50 -9.72 -23.46
C ASP A 32 2.34 -11.10 -22.82
N ILE A 33 2.46 -11.22 -21.51
CA ILE A 33 2.36 -12.50 -20.81
C ILE A 33 1.05 -12.70 -20.06
N LYS A 34 0.18 -11.70 -20.05
CA LYS A 34 -1.13 -11.79 -19.40
C LYS A 34 -2.04 -12.76 -20.13
N ARG A 35 -2.69 -13.61 -19.38
CA ARG A 35 -3.60 -14.63 -19.91
C ARG A 35 -4.75 -14.92 -18.95
N PRO A 36 -5.88 -15.42 -19.45
CA PRO A 36 -6.95 -15.94 -18.59
C PRO A 36 -6.49 -17.20 -17.83
N PRO A 37 -7.18 -17.55 -16.75
CA PRO A 37 -6.99 -18.84 -16.07
C PRO A 37 -7.16 -20.00 -17.06
N LYS A 38 -6.23 -20.97 -17.02
CA LYS A 38 -6.22 -22.10 -17.96
C LYS A 38 -7.14 -23.25 -17.52
N ASP A 39 -7.42 -23.34 -16.22
CA ASP A 39 -8.20 -24.40 -15.61
C ASP A 39 -9.00 -23.89 -14.39
N ASP A 40 -9.80 -24.76 -13.81
CA ASP A 40 -10.63 -24.44 -12.64
C ASP A 40 -9.79 -24.13 -11.40
N GLU A 41 -8.64 -24.78 -11.25
CA GLU A 41 -7.74 -24.53 -10.11
C GLU A 41 -7.14 -23.12 -10.16
N GLU A 42 -6.66 -22.68 -11.33
CA GLU A 42 -6.18 -21.31 -11.49
C GLU A 42 -7.31 -20.28 -11.31
N ARG A 43 -8.50 -20.59 -11.81
CA ARG A 43 -9.69 -19.74 -11.66
C ARG A 43 -10.07 -19.55 -10.20
N GLU A 44 -10.21 -20.64 -9.47
CA GLU A 44 -10.52 -20.62 -8.03
C GLU A 44 -9.45 -19.86 -7.24
N ARG A 45 -8.18 -20.10 -7.54
CA ARG A 45 -7.06 -19.43 -6.87
C ARG A 45 -7.05 -17.93 -7.11
N LEU A 46 -7.27 -17.50 -8.34
CA LEU A 46 -7.39 -16.08 -8.69
C LEU A 46 -8.56 -15.44 -7.92
N ALA A 47 -9.72 -16.08 -7.95
CA ALA A 47 -10.92 -15.57 -7.25
C ALA A 47 -10.68 -15.44 -5.73
N ARG A 48 -10.09 -16.44 -5.10
CA ARG A 48 -9.75 -16.38 -3.66
C ARG A 48 -8.73 -15.29 -3.34
N TRP A 49 -7.74 -15.09 -4.21
CA TRP A 49 -6.77 -14.00 -4.07
C TRP A 49 -7.45 -12.62 -4.15
N LEU A 50 -8.30 -12.41 -5.16
CA LEU A 50 -9.04 -11.16 -5.32
C LEU A 50 -9.98 -10.89 -4.15
N ALA A 51 -10.67 -11.93 -3.68
CA ALA A 51 -11.53 -11.82 -2.50
C ALA A 51 -10.75 -11.43 -1.25
N HIS A 52 -9.56 -12.00 -1.05
CA HIS A 52 -8.66 -11.60 0.03
C HIS A 52 -8.24 -10.12 -0.12
N ARG A 53 -7.87 -9.70 -1.33
CA ARG A 53 -7.54 -8.29 -1.60
C ARG A 53 -8.72 -7.37 -1.28
N GLY A 54 -9.91 -7.73 -1.74
CA GLY A 54 -11.10 -6.93 -1.48
C GLY A 54 -11.44 -6.80 0.01
N ARG A 55 -11.28 -7.89 0.78
CA ARG A 55 -11.46 -7.84 2.24
C ARG A 55 -10.36 -7.02 2.92
N ASP A 56 -9.12 -7.12 2.45
CA ASP A 56 -7.99 -6.34 2.95
C ASP A 56 -8.26 -4.82 2.81
N GLU A 57 -8.80 -4.35 1.68
CA GLU A 57 -9.23 -2.96 1.52
C GLU A 57 -10.35 -2.58 2.50
N LEU A 58 -11.39 -3.41 2.61
CA LEU A 58 -12.52 -3.11 3.49
C LEU A 58 -12.16 -3.14 4.98
N GLU A 59 -11.36 -4.11 5.41
CA GLU A 59 -11.02 -4.29 6.82
C GLU A 59 -9.85 -3.40 7.25
N VAL A 60 -8.87 -3.22 6.38
CA VAL A 60 -7.65 -2.46 6.68
C VAL A 60 -7.82 -0.99 6.35
N THR A 61 -7.99 -0.66 5.08
CA THR A 61 -7.96 0.73 4.63
C THR A 61 -9.20 1.47 5.13
N VAL A 62 -10.38 0.95 4.85
CA VAL A 62 -11.64 1.54 5.32
C VAL A 62 -11.76 1.48 6.85
N GLY A 63 -11.46 0.32 7.44
CA GLY A 63 -11.56 0.12 8.89
C GLY A 63 -10.62 1.03 9.69
N THR A 64 -9.40 1.26 9.23
CA THR A 64 -8.44 2.17 9.91
C THR A 64 -8.78 3.65 9.69
N ALA A 65 -9.30 4.03 8.52
CA ALA A 65 -9.78 5.38 8.27
C ALA A 65 -10.99 5.72 9.16
N CYS A 66 -11.96 4.81 9.27
CA CYS A 66 -13.09 4.96 10.19
C CYS A 66 -12.63 5.06 11.65
N TYR A 67 -11.66 4.23 12.06
CA TYR A 67 -11.08 4.31 13.39
C TYR A 67 -10.41 5.67 13.64
N ALA A 68 -9.61 6.16 12.70
CA ALA A 68 -8.94 7.44 12.82
C ALA A 68 -9.95 8.59 12.99
N MET A 69 -11.00 8.62 12.17
CA MET A 69 -12.07 9.63 12.28
C MET A 69 -12.83 9.59 13.63
N ALA A 70 -12.95 8.40 14.23
CA ALA A 70 -13.68 8.23 15.49
C ALA A 70 -12.83 8.55 16.73
N HIS A 71 -11.51 8.37 16.67
CA HIS A 71 -10.66 8.36 17.86
C HIS A 71 -9.56 9.42 17.90
N PHE A 72 -9.21 10.02 16.75
CA PHE A 72 -8.17 11.06 16.73
C PHE A 72 -8.79 12.45 16.62
N GLU A 73 -8.16 13.40 17.29
CA GLU A 73 -8.48 14.81 17.09
C GLU A 73 -8.03 15.23 15.69
N MET A 74 -8.94 15.81 14.94
CA MET A 74 -8.70 16.34 13.60
C MET A 74 -9.77 17.35 13.22
N ASP A 75 -9.42 18.25 12.34
CA ASP A 75 -10.34 19.23 11.78
C ASP A 75 -11.36 18.63 10.79
N CYS A 76 -12.26 19.47 10.30
CA CYS A 76 -13.30 19.04 9.36
C CYS A 76 -12.74 18.67 7.99
N GLU A 77 -11.63 19.27 7.57
CA GLU A 77 -10.97 18.98 6.28
C GLU A 77 -10.37 17.57 6.28
N TRP A 78 -9.69 17.20 7.37
CA TRP A 78 -9.20 15.83 7.54
C TRP A 78 -10.34 14.80 7.58
N ARG A 79 -11.43 15.10 8.31
CA ARG A 79 -12.59 14.20 8.38
C ARG A 79 -13.23 14.00 7.02
N TYR A 80 -13.38 15.07 6.26
CA TYR A 80 -13.92 15.03 4.91
C TYR A 80 -13.02 14.17 4.00
N PHE A 81 -11.71 14.43 3.98
CA PHE A 81 -10.75 13.69 3.20
C PHE A 81 -10.76 12.18 3.52
N LEU A 82 -10.72 11.82 4.81
CA LEU A 82 -10.73 10.41 5.21
C LEU A 82 -12.06 9.71 4.89
N ALA A 83 -13.17 10.42 4.95
CA ALA A 83 -14.47 9.85 4.59
C ALA A 83 -14.58 9.60 3.07
N GLU A 84 -14.09 10.53 2.25
CA GLU A 84 -14.02 10.37 0.80
C GLU A 84 -13.09 9.21 0.42
N HIS A 85 -11.88 9.20 0.96
CA HIS A 85 -10.91 8.12 0.75
C HIS A 85 -11.47 6.75 1.16
N ALA A 86 -12.05 6.63 2.37
CA ALA A 86 -12.67 5.39 2.81
C ALA A 86 -13.82 4.94 1.89
N GLY A 87 -14.61 5.86 1.36
CA GLY A 87 -15.67 5.55 0.40
C GLY A 87 -15.14 4.96 -0.91
N THR A 88 -14.08 5.52 -1.44
CA THR A 88 -13.43 5.04 -2.68
C THR A 88 -12.78 3.67 -2.45
N GLU A 89 -12.03 3.51 -1.36
CA GLU A 89 -11.41 2.22 -1.00
C GLU A 89 -12.45 1.11 -0.74
N ALA A 90 -13.62 1.48 -0.20
CA ALA A 90 -14.73 0.54 -0.10
C ALA A 90 -15.23 0.10 -1.49
N GLY A 91 -15.22 1.01 -2.46
CA GLY A 91 -15.51 0.71 -3.88
C GLY A 91 -14.50 -0.27 -4.48
N HIS A 92 -13.21 -0.06 -4.24
CA HIS A 92 -12.14 -0.99 -4.67
C HIS A 92 -12.33 -2.38 -4.04
N GLY A 93 -12.49 -2.43 -2.72
CA GLY A 93 -12.66 -3.68 -1.99
C GLY A 93 -13.86 -4.49 -2.46
N TRP A 94 -15.01 -3.82 -2.60
CA TRP A 94 -16.21 -4.48 -3.12
C TRP A 94 -16.09 -4.86 -4.59
N GLY A 95 -15.40 -4.05 -5.39
CA GLY A 95 -15.09 -4.34 -6.79
C GLY A 95 -14.30 -5.63 -6.94
N TYR A 96 -13.24 -5.84 -6.17
CA TYR A 96 -12.46 -7.09 -6.16
C TYR A 96 -13.30 -8.31 -5.76
N ILE A 97 -14.16 -8.19 -4.75
CA ILE A 97 -15.07 -9.28 -4.34
C ILE A 97 -16.04 -9.63 -5.47
N ARG A 98 -16.60 -8.62 -6.16
CA ARG A 98 -17.47 -8.84 -7.31
C ARG A 98 -16.75 -9.53 -8.48
N GLN A 99 -15.50 -9.15 -8.76
CA GLN A 99 -14.68 -9.82 -9.77
C GLN A 99 -14.41 -11.28 -9.36
N ALA A 100 -14.09 -11.53 -8.09
CA ALA A 100 -13.90 -12.88 -7.56
C ALA A 100 -15.14 -13.76 -7.78
N ASN A 101 -16.33 -13.26 -7.42
CA ASN A 101 -17.61 -13.98 -7.64
C ASN A 101 -17.93 -14.19 -9.13
N ALA A 102 -17.51 -13.28 -10.01
CA ALA A 102 -17.71 -13.44 -11.45
C ALA A 102 -16.75 -14.46 -12.07
N ILE A 103 -15.52 -14.56 -11.54
CA ILE A 103 -14.49 -15.49 -12.01
C ILE A 103 -14.79 -16.91 -11.52
N ASP A 104 -15.18 -17.06 -10.26
CA ASP A 104 -15.55 -18.34 -9.66
C ASP A 104 -16.92 -18.23 -8.95
N PRO A 105 -18.02 -18.53 -9.65
CA PRO A 105 -19.37 -18.48 -9.07
C PRO A 105 -19.73 -19.69 -8.21
N SER A 106 -18.81 -20.64 -8.02
CA SER A 106 -19.07 -21.87 -7.24
C SER A 106 -19.24 -21.63 -5.74
N ARG A 107 -18.79 -20.45 -5.26
CA ARG A 107 -18.87 -20.05 -3.85
C ARG A 107 -19.11 -18.55 -3.68
N ASP A 108 -19.53 -18.17 -2.48
CA ASP A 108 -19.64 -16.76 -2.09
C ASP A 108 -18.28 -16.25 -1.57
N HIS A 109 -17.58 -15.50 -2.42
CA HIS A 109 -16.27 -14.93 -2.12
C HIS A 109 -16.30 -13.69 -1.19
N SER A 110 -17.47 -13.19 -0.83
CA SER A 110 -17.60 -12.15 0.20
C SER A 110 -17.28 -12.66 1.60
N LYS A 111 -17.34 -13.96 1.81
CA LYS A 111 -17.04 -14.60 3.10
C LYS A 111 -15.54 -14.85 3.27
N PRO A 112 -15.01 -14.71 4.51
CA PRO A 112 -13.63 -15.07 4.81
C PRO A 112 -13.29 -16.51 4.45
N ASP A 113 -12.03 -16.72 4.06
CA ASP A 113 -11.46 -18.03 3.77
C ASP A 113 -10.17 -18.24 4.59
N PRO A 114 -10.29 -18.42 5.91
CA PRO A 114 -9.14 -18.41 6.81
C PRO A 114 -8.17 -19.57 6.58
N GLU A 115 -8.65 -20.68 6.04
CA GLU A 115 -7.79 -21.82 5.71
C GLU A 115 -6.89 -21.49 4.52
N PHE A 116 -7.45 -20.95 3.44
CA PHE A 116 -6.70 -20.51 2.29
C PHE A 116 -5.72 -19.40 2.64
N GLU A 117 -6.17 -18.41 3.41
CA GLU A 117 -5.35 -17.27 3.84
C GLU A 117 -4.16 -17.73 4.69
N ARG A 118 -4.40 -18.56 5.71
CA ARG A 118 -3.35 -19.10 6.56
C ARG A 118 -2.33 -19.95 5.78
N LYS A 119 -2.81 -20.83 4.89
CA LYS A 119 -1.97 -21.71 4.07
C LYS A 119 -1.03 -20.92 3.15
N ASN A 120 -1.45 -19.77 2.69
CA ASN A 120 -0.73 -18.97 1.71
C ASN A 120 -0.08 -17.69 2.28
N GLY A 121 -0.03 -17.56 3.61
CA GLY A 121 0.55 -16.38 4.27
C GLY A 121 -0.24 -15.08 4.01
N LEU A 122 -1.56 -15.22 3.82
CA LEU A 122 -2.47 -14.11 3.54
C LEU A 122 -3.25 -13.69 4.80
N THR A 123 -2.68 -13.91 5.98
CA THR A 123 -3.31 -13.57 7.25
C THR A 123 -3.47 -12.07 7.44
N PRO A 124 -4.49 -11.61 8.19
CA PRO A 124 -4.73 -10.20 8.47
C PRO A 124 -3.51 -9.50 9.08
N ARG A 125 -3.31 -8.23 8.76
CA ARG A 125 -2.20 -7.39 9.24
C ARG A 125 -2.46 -6.81 10.62
N THR A 126 -2.75 -7.63 11.59
CA THR A 126 -3.20 -7.18 12.91
C THR A 126 -2.18 -6.29 13.64
N GLU A 127 -0.88 -6.62 13.59
CA GLU A 127 0.16 -5.81 14.24
C GLU A 127 0.32 -4.43 13.58
N HIS A 128 0.28 -4.38 12.25
CA HIS A 128 0.33 -3.11 11.52
C HIS A 128 -0.88 -2.23 11.87
N HIS A 129 -2.07 -2.80 11.95
CA HIS A 129 -3.27 -2.07 12.38
C HIS A 129 -3.15 -1.51 13.79
N GLN A 130 -2.50 -2.22 14.71
CA GLN A 130 -2.27 -1.71 16.06
C GLN A 130 -1.32 -0.50 16.06
N ILE A 131 -0.35 -0.46 15.15
CA ILE A 131 0.52 0.71 14.99
C ILE A 131 -0.29 1.90 14.49
N MET A 132 -1.09 1.72 13.44
CA MET A 132 -1.93 2.78 12.87
C MET A 132 -2.98 3.33 13.86
N LYS A 133 -3.36 2.56 14.86
CA LYS A 133 -4.36 2.95 15.87
C LYS A 133 -3.78 3.65 17.11
N ARG A 134 -2.48 3.91 17.18
CA ARG A 134 -1.86 4.54 18.35
C ARG A 134 -2.07 6.04 18.44
N ASP A 135 -1.82 6.73 17.36
CA ASP A 135 -1.95 8.18 17.21
C ASP A 135 -2.06 8.55 15.73
N PHE A 136 -2.42 9.80 15.45
CA PHE A 136 -2.65 10.25 14.09
C PHE A 136 -1.39 10.25 13.22
N LEU A 137 -0.21 10.58 13.79
CA LEU A 137 1.05 10.49 13.07
C LEU A 137 1.38 9.04 12.67
N SER A 138 1.16 8.11 13.59
CA SER A 138 1.33 6.68 13.32
C SER A 138 0.38 6.19 12.21
N TYR A 139 -0.86 6.67 12.20
CA TYR A 139 -1.83 6.35 11.17
C TYR A 139 -1.39 6.84 9.80
N ILE A 140 -1.16 8.16 9.67
CA ILE A 140 -0.88 8.76 8.36
C ILE A 140 0.49 8.36 7.80
N PHE A 141 1.51 8.26 8.66
CA PHE A 141 2.83 7.84 8.22
C PHE A 141 2.90 6.37 7.86
N SER A 142 2.35 5.47 8.69
CA SER A 142 2.35 4.03 8.39
C SER A 142 1.55 3.69 7.15
N GLY A 143 0.44 4.39 6.90
CA GLY A 143 -0.33 4.25 5.68
C GLY A 143 0.48 4.63 4.43
N ASN A 144 1.26 5.71 4.52
CA ASN A 144 2.06 6.23 3.41
C ASN A 144 3.46 5.63 3.27
N LEU A 145 3.94 4.90 4.27
CA LEU A 145 5.21 4.17 4.19
C LEU A 145 5.19 3.14 3.07
N TRP A 146 4.01 2.63 2.78
CA TRP A 146 3.78 1.71 1.70
C TRP A 146 3.24 2.50 0.50
N PRO A 147 3.93 2.55 -0.63
CA PRO A 147 3.40 3.14 -1.87
C PRO A 147 2.34 2.21 -2.45
N TYR A 148 1.33 1.90 -1.65
CA TYR A 148 0.46 0.79 -1.91
C TYR A 148 -0.36 0.97 -3.15
N GLY A 149 -0.86 2.12 -3.39
CA GLY A 149 -1.57 2.36 -4.61
C GLY A 149 -0.73 1.97 -5.82
N HIS A 150 0.52 2.39 -5.89
CA HIS A 150 1.36 2.11 -7.06
C HIS A 150 2.07 0.76 -7.02
N VAL A 151 2.66 0.36 -5.89
CA VAL A 151 3.36 -0.94 -5.83
C VAL A 151 2.37 -2.09 -5.75
N THR A 152 1.22 -1.90 -5.12
CA THR A 152 0.18 -2.94 -5.08
C THR A 152 -0.58 -3.01 -6.39
N ALA A 153 -0.96 -1.90 -6.99
CA ALA A 153 -1.52 -1.88 -8.33
C ALA A 153 -0.53 -2.46 -9.34
N ALA A 154 0.75 -2.12 -9.28
CA ALA A 154 1.77 -2.75 -10.08
C ALA A 154 1.98 -4.24 -9.76
N SER A 155 1.83 -4.65 -8.50
CA SER A 155 1.88 -6.07 -8.13
C SER A 155 0.66 -6.83 -8.63
N ILE A 156 -0.52 -6.25 -8.59
CA ILE A 156 -1.74 -6.83 -9.15
C ILE A 156 -1.70 -6.78 -10.67
N GLN A 157 -1.33 -5.65 -11.24
CA GLN A 157 -1.17 -5.50 -12.69
C GLN A 157 -0.03 -6.36 -13.27
N SER A 158 0.97 -6.71 -12.47
CA SER A 158 2.02 -7.65 -12.85
C SER A 158 1.61 -9.12 -12.72
N ILE A 159 0.42 -9.42 -12.20
CA ILE A 159 -0.12 -10.78 -12.16
C ILE A 159 -0.35 -11.27 -13.57
N GLN A 160 0.27 -12.41 -13.89
CA GLN A 160 0.16 -13.01 -15.22
C GLN A 160 -1.26 -13.52 -15.52
N ILE A 161 -1.98 -13.99 -14.51
CA ILE A 161 -3.32 -14.58 -14.67
C ILE A 161 -4.36 -13.50 -14.36
N THR A 162 -5.11 -13.09 -15.39
CA THR A 162 -6.14 -12.06 -15.28
C THR A 162 -7.29 -12.32 -16.23
N THR A 163 -8.34 -11.52 -16.18
CA THR A 163 -9.43 -11.52 -17.15
C THR A 163 -9.60 -10.12 -17.75
N PRO A 164 -10.16 -9.97 -18.94
CA PRO A 164 -10.38 -8.64 -19.53
C PRO A 164 -11.20 -7.69 -18.62
N LYS A 165 -12.21 -8.23 -17.92
CA LYS A 165 -13.02 -7.43 -16.98
C LYS A 165 -12.25 -7.01 -15.73
N LEU A 166 -11.39 -7.89 -15.20
CA LEU A 166 -10.54 -7.57 -14.08
C LEU A 166 -9.52 -6.50 -14.46
N LEU A 167 -8.89 -6.66 -15.61
CA LEU A 167 -7.92 -5.69 -16.11
C LEU A 167 -8.55 -4.30 -16.33
N ASP A 168 -9.74 -4.25 -16.95
CA ASP A 168 -10.48 -2.99 -17.13
C ASP A 168 -10.85 -2.34 -15.79
N PHE A 169 -11.26 -3.12 -14.80
CA PHE A 169 -11.54 -2.62 -13.45
C PHE A 169 -10.27 -2.06 -12.78
N GLU A 170 -9.16 -2.77 -12.85
CA GLU A 170 -7.89 -2.32 -12.28
C GLU A 170 -7.37 -1.03 -12.95
N GLU A 171 -7.45 -0.93 -14.26
CA GLU A 171 -6.92 0.23 -14.99
C GLU A 171 -7.82 1.46 -14.88
N ARG A 172 -9.13 1.29 -15.02
CA ARG A 172 -10.06 2.43 -15.10
C ARG A 172 -10.57 2.91 -13.75
N VAL A 173 -10.63 2.03 -12.78
CA VAL A 173 -11.15 2.36 -11.46
C VAL A 173 -9.99 2.46 -10.47
N VAL A 174 -9.40 1.32 -10.12
CA VAL A 174 -8.42 1.29 -9.02
C VAL A 174 -7.22 2.17 -9.31
N HIS A 175 -6.55 1.97 -10.45
CA HIS A 175 -5.33 2.72 -10.77
C HIS A 175 -5.57 4.22 -10.95
N ALA A 176 -6.68 4.60 -11.58
CA ALA A 176 -7.01 6.00 -11.80
C ALA A 176 -7.29 6.75 -10.49
N GLU A 177 -8.01 6.11 -9.57
CA GLU A 177 -8.37 6.69 -8.26
C GLU A 177 -7.19 6.71 -7.31
N GLU A 178 -6.39 5.64 -7.27
CA GLU A 178 -5.18 5.56 -6.46
C GLU A 178 -4.16 6.66 -6.76
N ARG A 179 -4.01 7.09 -8.02
CA ARG A 179 -3.13 8.22 -8.35
C ARG A 179 -3.56 9.50 -7.67
N SER A 180 -4.86 9.80 -7.68
CA SER A 180 -5.39 11.02 -7.04
C SER A 180 -5.28 10.96 -5.51
N HIS A 181 -5.52 9.79 -4.94
CA HIS A 181 -5.39 9.57 -3.49
C HIS A 181 -3.95 9.78 -3.01
N HIS A 182 -2.97 9.25 -3.75
CA HIS A 182 -1.57 9.38 -3.38
C HIS A 182 -1.09 10.82 -3.33
N ASP A 183 -1.40 11.63 -4.34
CA ASP A 183 -1.02 13.03 -4.35
C ASP A 183 -1.62 13.77 -3.14
N ALA A 184 -2.91 13.55 -2.88
CA ALA A 184 -3.60 14.20 -1.78
C ALA A 184 -3.06 13.74 -0.41
N ILE A 185 -2.86 12.44 -0.22
CA ILE A 185 -2.42 11.91 1.08
C ILE A 185 -0.96 12.25 1.38
N LEU A 186 -0.08 12.30 0.37
CA LEU A 186 1.29 12.72 0.54
C LEU A 186 1.40 14.21 0.87
N GLN A 187 0.58 15.05 0.22
CA GLN A 187 0.49 16.47 0.58
C GLN A 187 0.05 16.63 2.05
N LYS A 188 -1.00 15.93 2.45
CA LYS A 188 -1.50 15.98 3.83
C LYS A 188 -0.50 15.43 4.85
N LEU A 189 0.25 14.39 4.51
CA LEU A 189 1.35 13.90 5.36
C LEU A 189 2.44 14.96 5.52
N HIS A 190 2.85 15.60 4.42
CA HIS A 190 3.83 16.68 4.45
C HIS A 190 3.37 17.79 5.39
N ASP A 191 2.17 18.32 5.15
CA ASP A 191 1.64 19.46 5.90
C ASP A 191 1.51 19.14 7.39
N TYR A 192 0.97 17.97 7.73
CA TYR A 192 0.84 17.53 9.11
C TYR A 192 2.20 17.36 9.82
N VAL A 193 3.17 16.73 9.16
CA VAL A 193 4.51 16.55 9.75
C VAL A 193 5.18 17.89 10.02
N TRP A 194 5.06 18.85 9.12
CA TRP A 194 5.64 20.18 9.31
C TRP A 194 4.91 20.98 10.39
N GLU A 195 3.59 20.87 10.51
CA GLU A 195 2.84 21.42 11.64
C GLU A 195 3.34 20.83 12.99
N GLN A 196 3.56 19.52 13.05
CA GLN A 196 4.11 18.90 14.25
C GLN A 196 5.56 19.34 14.54
N ILE A 197 6.36 19.57 13.50
CA ILE A 197 7.73 20.11 13.64
C ILE A 197 7.72 21.53 14.20
N GLU A 198 6.76 22.37 13.81
CA GLU A 198 6.59 23.72 14.36
C GLU A 198 6.26 23.69 15.86
N ILE A 199 5.47 22.71 16.29
CA ILE A 199 5.05 22.56 17.71
C ILE A 199 6.14 21.94 18.57
N TRP A 200 6.77 20.87 18.09
CA TRP A 200 7.66 20.00 18.91
C TRP A 200 9.14 20.07 18.53
N GLY A 201 9.47 20.68 17.41
CA GLY A 201 10.80 20.70 16.83
C GLY A 201 11.09 19.51 15.92
N GLU A 202 12.05 19.67 15.02
CA GLU A 202 12.38 18.67 13.99
C GLU A 202 12.93 17.35 14.60
N ALA A 203 13.87 17.43 15.51
CA ALA A 203 14.53 16.23 16.03
C ALA A 203 13.60 15.24 16.75
N PRO A 204 12.66 15.66 17.61
CA PRO A 204 11.66 14.75 18.20
C PRO A 204 10.76 14.09 17.16
N ILE A 205 10.30 14.86 16.18
CA ILE A 205 9.38 14.32 15.13
C ILE A 205 10.10 13.33 14.23
N ARG A 206 11.32 13.64 13.78
CA ARG A 206 12.16 12.69 13.01
C ARG A 206 12.36 11.37 13.75
N ARG A 207 12.72 11.44 15.02
CA ARG A 207 12.90 10.24 15.87
C ARG A 207 11.60 9.45 15.96
N ARG A 208 10.47 10.12 16.19
CA ARG A 208 9.16 9.47 16.27
C ARG A 208 8.77 8.78 14.96
N ILE A 209 9.02 9.43 13.82
CA ILE A 209 8.81 8.84 12.49
C ILE A 209 9.70 7.61 12.29
N GLY A 210 10.98 7.67 12.64
CA GLY A 210 11.88 6.52 12.58
C GLY A 210 11.43 5.34 13.44
N GLU A 211 10.92 5.58 14.65
CA GLU A 211 10.34 4.55 15.53
C GLU A 211 9.09 3.91 14.89
N ILE A 212 8.18 4.71 14.35
CA ILE A 212 6.98 4.23 13.67
C ILE A 212 7.38 3.39 12.45
N GLU A 213 8.31 3.88 11.63
CA GLU A 213 8.83 3.18 10.47
C GLU A 213 9.38 1.81 10.85
N ASN A 214 10.31 1.77 11.79
CA ASN A 214 10.93 0.51 12.21
C ASN A 214 9.90 -0.51 12.71
N GLN A 215 8.92 -0.08 13.49
CA GLN A 215 7.83 -0.94 13.95
C GLN A 215 6.94 -1.39 12.80
N ALA A 216 6.53 -0.49 11.91
CA ALA A 216 5.72 -0.80 10.76
C ALA A 216 6.44 -1.77 9.81
N LEU A 217 7.70 -1.58 9.54
CA LEU A 217 8.51 -2.45 8.68
C LEU A 217 8.76 -3.83 9.29
N ASN A 218 8.79 -3.97 10.59
CA ASN A 218 9.00 -5.23 11.31
C ASN A 218 7.74 -5.83 11.95
N SER A 219 6.55 -5.25 11.76
CA SER A 219 5.27 -5.85 12.16
C SER A 219 4.90 -7.06 11.28
N ARG A 220 4.18 -8.01 11.83
CA ARG A 220 3.76 -9.23 11.12
C ARG A 220 2.24 -9.41 11.17
N PRO A 221 1.67 -10.09 10.18
CA PRO A 221 2.21 -10.45 8.87
C PRO A 221 2.33 -9.24 7.96
N ARG A 222 3.21 -9.31 6.95
CA ARG A 222 3.48 -8.24 6.04
C ARG A 222 3.20 -8.60 4.61
N THR A 223 2.82 -7.59 3.85
CA THR A 223 2.39 -7.80 2.48
C THR A 223 3.51 -8.12 1.51
N VAL A 224 4.51 -7.25 1.42
CA VAL A 224 5.59 -7.40 0.42
C VAL A 224 6.81 -8.11 0.96
N PHE A 225 7.05 -8.06 2.29
CA PHE A 225 8.23 -8.67 2.91
C PHE A 225 7.93 -10.03 3.54
N ASP A 226 6.65 -10.41 3.67
CA ASP A 226 6.30 -11.70 4.25
C ASP A 226 6.66 -12.86 3.31
N PRO A 227 7.59 -13.74 3.70
CA PRO A 227 8.07 -14.80 2.83
C PRO A 227 6.98 -15.72 2.29
N PRO A 228 6.02 -16.23 3.08
CA PRO A 228 4.94 -17.07 2.57
C PRO A 228 4.10 -16.37 1.49
N ARG A 229 3.79 -15.08 1.68
CA ARG A 229 3.02 -14.30 0.71
C ARG A 229 3.82 -14.07 -0.58
N ARG A 230 5.11 -13.73 -0.49
CA ARG A 230 5.96 -13.60 -1.67
C ARG A 230 6.04 -14.90 -2.46
N GLU A 231 6.22 -16.02 -1.76
CA GLU A 231 6.26 -17.33 -2.40
C GLU A 231 4.94 -17.67 -3.09
N PHE A 232 3.81 -17.37 -2.44
CA PHE A 232 2.49 -17.52 -3.04
C PHE A 232 2.36 -16.70 -4.34
N LEU A 233 2.70 -15.41 -4.31
CA LEU A 233 2.62 -14.53 -5.47
C LEU A 233 3.57 -14.96 -6.58
N ARG A 234 4.81 -15.33 -6.23
CA ARG A 234 5.80 -15.81 -7.19
C ARG A 234 5.36 -17.12 -7.85
N LYS A 235 4.93 -18.08 -7.06
CA LYS A 235 4.57 -19.43 -7.53
C LYS A 235 3.33 -19.44 -8.42
N TYR A 236 2.30 -18.71 -8.00
CA TYR A 236 0.98 -18.83 -8.62
C TYR A 236 0.65 -17.71 -9.60
N PHE A 237 1.29 -16.56 -9.46
CA PHE A 237 1.00 -15.39 -10.30
C PHE A 237 2.23 -14.83 -11.01
N ASN A 238 3.36 -15.48 -10.84
CA ASN A 238 4.62 -15.08 -11.45
C ASN A 238 5.05 -13.64 -11.11
N VAL A 239 4.73 -13.16 -9.89
CA VAL A 239 5.17 -11.85 -9.42
C VAL A 239 6.63 -11.93 -9.00
N PRO A 240 7.53 -11.14 -9.60
CA PRO A 240 8.95 -11.24 -9.30
C PRO A 240 9.29 -10.66 -7.92
N VAL A 241 10.27 -11.24 -7.26
CA VAL A 241 10.78 -10.75 -5.97
C VAL A 241 11.42 -9.36 -6.10
N GLU A 242 11.90 -9.03 -7.28
CA GLU A 242 12.50 -7.75 -7.63
C GLU A 242 11.57 -6.56 -7.38
N ASN A 243 10.26 -6.78 -7.32
CA ASN A 243 9.32 -5.71 -6.93
C ASN A 243 9.64 -5.12 -5.56
N VAL A 244 10.25 -5.89 -4.67
CA VAL A 244 10.69 -5.41 -3.35
C VAL A 244 11.84 -4.40 -3.46
N ARG A 245 12.65 -4.46 -4.52
CA ARG A 245 13.76 -3.50 -4.76
C ARG A 245 13.31 -2.06 -4.90
N LYS A 246 12.04 -1.83 -5.21
CA LYS A 246 11.48 -0.48 -5.37
C LYS A 246 11.28 0.23 -4.04
N PHE A 247 11.19 -0.53 -2.95
CA PHE A 247 10.95 0.05 -1.64
C PHE A 247 12.06 1.05 -1.20
N PRO A 248 13.36 0.77 -1.34
CA PRO A 248 14.39 1.75 -0.99
C PRO A 248 14.27 3.08 -1.73
N ALA A 249 14.01 3.06 -3.03
CA ALA A 249 13.83 4.28 -3.82
C ALA A 249 12.55 5.03 -3.41
N TRP A 250 11.45 4.33 -3.12
CA TRP A 250 10.25 4.94 -2.57
C TRP A 250 10.50 5.58 -1.20
N ARG A 251 11.18 4.87 -0.32
CA ARG A 251 11.54 5.36 1.01
C ARG A 251 12.38 6.65 0.93
N GLU A 252 13.39 6.64 0.08
CA GLU A 252 14.22 7.82 -0.17
C GLU A 252 13.39 8.99 -0.68
N TYR A 253 12.51 8.76 -1.67
CA TYR A 253 11.59 9.77 -2.18
C TYR A 253 10.67 10.32 -1.08
N LEU A 254 10.05 9.44 -0.29
CA LEU A 254 9.16 9.83 0.81
C LEU A 254 9.87 10.76 1.79
N TYR A 255 11.08 10.41 2.20
CA TYR A 255 11.81 11.21 3.18
C TYR A 255 12.36 12.50 2.59
N LEU A 256 13.07 12.45 1.47
CA LEU A 256 13.74 13.62 0.92
C LEU A 256 12.80 14.58 0.20
N ASN A 257 11.81 14.06 -0.51
CA ASN A 257 10.93 14.89 -1.34
C ASN A 257 9.60 15.22 -0.67
N VAL A 258 9.06 14.34 0.16
CA VAL A 258 7.82 14.60 0.88
C VAL A 258 8.10 15.18 2.26
N LEU A 259 8.87 14.50 3.09
CA LEU A 259 9.12 14.95 4.47
C LEU A 259 10.18 16.05 4.57
N GLY A 260 11.13 16.12 3.63
CA GLY A 260 12.15 17.16 3.56
C GLY A 260 13.39 16.91 4.44
N PHE A 261 13.58 15.70 4.96
CA PHE A 261 14.76 15.30 5.74
C PHE A 261 15.19 13.85 5.41
N PRO A 262 16.47 13.49 5.64
CA PRO A 262 16.95 12.15 5.32
C PRO A 262 16.34 11.07 6.24
N PRO A 263 16.14 9.84 5.72
CA PRO A 263 15.66 8.71 6.50
C PRO A 263 16.69 8.24 7.53
N GLU A 264 16.22 7.78 8.70
CA GLU A 264 17.05 7.09 9.67
C GLU A 264 17.41 5.67 9.16
N PRO A 265 18.52 5.07 9.61
CA PRO A 265 18.85 3.69 9.31
C PRO A 265 17.74 2.74 9.75
N VAL A 266 17.37 1.80 8.90
CA VAL A 266 16.37 0.78 9.23
C VAL A 266 16.87 -0.60 8.84
N TYR A 267 16.55 -1.60 9.66
CA TYR A 267 16.76 -3.00 9.36
C TYR A 267 15.40 -3.70 9.21
N ILE A 268 15.23 -4.41 8.10
CA ILE A 268 13.99 -5.15 7.79
C ILE A 268 14.26 -6.64 7.91
N GLU A 269 13.69 -7.29 8.93
CA GLU A 269 13.95 -8.71 9.25
C GLU A 269 13.62 -9.66 8.10
N ASN A 270 12.51 -9.40 7.39
CA ASN A 270 12.02 -10.27 6.31
C ASN A 270 12.43 -9.79 4.91
N TRP A 271 13.46 -8.94 4.82
CA TRP A 271 13.99 -8.51 3.53
C TRP A 271 14.55 -9.70 2.76
N PRO A 272 14.31 -9.80 1.43
CA PRO A 272 14.89 -10.89 0.64
C PRO A 272 16.42 -10.89 0.71
N ALA A 273 17.00 -12.03 1.03
CA ALA A 273 18.46 -12.16 1.17
C ALA A 273 19.23 -11.88 -0.13
N GLU A 274 18.58 -12.11 -1.27
CA GLU A 274 19.13 -11.85 -2.59
C GLU A 274 19.13 -10.37 -3.02
N ILE A 275 18.48 -9.51 -2.24
CA ILE A 275 18.40 -8.07 -2.51
C ILE A 275 19.14 -7.32 -1.39
N PRO A 276 20.05 -6.40 -1.69
CA PRO A 276 20.69 -5.59 -0.66
C PRO A 276 19.69 -4.85 0.22
N GLN A 277 19.89 -4.90 1.54
CA GLN A 277 19.10 -4.12 2.51
C GLN A 277 19.11 -2.63 2.13
N PRO A 278 18.00 -1.91 2.36
CA PRO A 278 17.97 -0.46 2.20
C PRO A 278 19.00 0.15 3.17
N LYS A 279 19.90 0.94 2.62
CA LYS A 279 20.88 1.70 3.42
C LYS A 279 20.25 3.01 3.89
N ALA A 280 20.82 3.58 4.95
CA ALA A 280 20.61 4.99 5.24
C ALA A 280 21.10 5.82 4.06
N ALA A 281 20.38 6.86 3.73
CA ALA A 281 20.81 7.83 2.72
C ALA A 281 22.00 8.66 3.23
#